data_e2ad16485ba7117601de07391e22a217
#
_entry.id   e2ad16485ba7117601de07391e22a217
#
_cell.length_a   1.000
_cell.length_b   1.000
_cell.length_c   1.000
_cell.angle_alpha   90.00
_cell.angle_beta   90.00
_cell.angle_gamma   90.00
#
_symmetry.space_group_name_H-M   'P 1'
#
loop_
_entity.id
_entity.type
_entity.pdbx_description
1 polymer ?
#
loop_
_entity_poly.entity_id
_entity_poly.type
_entity_poly.pdbx_seq_one_letter_code
_entity_poly.pdbx_strand_id
1 'polypeptide(L)'
;MALNYHSPSFLRLSKWVFLSSLVVSAFLLGSLQNAQAQTKGATSEQVFEILASEIALQRGDAGLAYQTYLSLARQTGDPALAQRAMEIAIAANAADLALIAAQTWDELSKPSQTKPKEILVTLLMLNQRWSEAVAPAVTLLKQQSLKEREQILKQWQSLIGRANNEYEAMNAYYKIVSALVPPPSSPDILYSYALAAEKSGQFAVMEETLRTILKRNPNDIQALNALGYSLADRNVKLKEAYELIFKAHTLDPKDPFILDSLGWVNFRLGNTSLALKQLQDAFRIKPEADIAAHLGEVFWVLNQPSEAEAAWRQGEMIDANNSTLKETLKRLKPSWLISDNSQANQWDGRFAVKLNDRPTNNNQGGSGSFTLTRSGLSDTLEIRSPMGGAIAKITINPGEAILERDGKKVTAIDADTLIQNTLGLPLPARGLSNWLNGQLRSGSPARLERDDKGIVKRIAQDGWNLAYVWSENKKIERLTMTRNTNTGTIDVRLIFDQVND
;
A
#
# COMPACT_ATOMS: atom_id res chain seq x y z
N MET A 1 0.90 5.22 15.48
CA MET A 1 1.74 6.28 14.85
C MET A 1 2.62 5.61 13.82
N ALA A 2 2.19 5.63 12.57
CA ALA A 2 2.96 5.04 11.48
C ALA A 2 4.25 5.83 11.28
N LEU A 3 5.34 5.14 10.96
CA LEU A 3 6.58 5.74 10.48
C LEU A 3 6.29 6.45 9.16
N ASN A 4 5.74 7.67 9.21
CA ASN A 4 5.64 8.53 8.04
C ASN A 4 7.00 9.14 7.76
N TYR A 5 7.89 8.33 7.17
CA TYR A 5 8.90 8.90 6.31
C TYR A 5 8.17 9.60 5.17
N HIS A 6 8.42 10.89 5.01
CA HIS A 6 7.99 11.67 3.87
C HIS A 6 8.25 10.87 2.59
N SER A 7 7.24 10.24 2.08
CA SER A 7 7.19 9.73 0.73
C SER A 7 6.56 10.86 -0.09
N PRO A 8 7.32 11.56 -0.94
CA PRO A 8 6.68 12.34 -1.97
C PRO A 8 5.87 11.37 -2.82
N SER A 9 4.61 11.68 -3.02
CA SER A 9 3.72 11.04 -3.96
C SER A 9 4.28 11.17 -5.38
N PHE A 10 5.23 10.30 -5.73
CA PHE A 10 5.73 10.14 -7.09
C PHE A 10 6.05 8.68 -7.36
N LEU A 11 5.28 8.12 -8.32
CA LEU A 11 5.57 6.93 -9.12
C LEU A 11 5.76 5.62 -8.35
N ARG A 12 4.69 4.82 -8.29
CA ARG A 12 4.81 3.36 -8.32
C ARG A 12 5.42 2.92 -9.66
N LEU A 13 6.67 3.25 -9.89
CA LEU A 13 7.51 2.50 -10.81
C LEU A 13 7.78 1.13 -10.17
N SER A 14 7.66 0.09 -10.97
CA SER A 14 7.80 -1.32 -10.58
C SER A 14 8.84 -1.50 -9.48
N LYS A 15 8.50 -2.25 -8.44
CA LYS A 15 9.31 -2.51 -7.23
C LYS A 15 10.77 -2.93 -7.53
N TRP A 16 11.10 -3.20 -8.78
CA TRP A 16 12.38 -3.70 -9.27
C TRP A 16 13.29 -2.65 -9.94
N VAL A 17 12.77 -1.49 -10.34
CA VAL A 17 13.60 -0.46 -11.00
C VAL A 17 14.66 0.13 -10.05
N PHE A 18 14.44 0.09 -8.72
CA PHE A 18 15.45 0.55 -7.75
C PHE A 18 16.52 -0.49 -7.38
N LEU A 19 16.27 -1.79 -7.57
CA LEU A 19 17.35 -2.80 -7.53
C LEU A 19 18.33 -2.60 -8.68
N SER A 20 17.84 -2.15 -9.84
CA SER A 20 18.68 -1.91 -11.01
C SER A 20 19.68 -0.77 -10.83
N SER A 21 19.38 0.28 -10.04
CA SER A 21 20.32 1.42 -9.92
C SER A 21 21.37 1.27 -8.83
N LEU A 22 21.10 0.54 -7.75
CA LEU A 22 22.07 0.35 -6.64
C LEU A 22 22.84 -0.98 -6.73
N VAL A 23 22.23 -2.03 -7.27
CA VAL A 23 22.87 -3.34 -7.42
C VAL A 23 23.46 -3.48 -8.82
N VAL A 24 22.81 -2.99 -9.88
CA VAL A 24 23.26 -3.08 -11.27
C VAL A 24 24.47 -2.17 -11.56
N SER A 25 24.58 -0.99 -10.92
CA SER A 25 25.76 -0.13 -11.12
C SER A 25 27.05 -0.74 -10.56
N ALA A 26 26.96 -1.63 -9.58
CA ALA A 26 28.12 -2.37 -9.06
C ALA A 26 28.45 -3.64 -9.86
N PHE A 27 27.50 -4.15 -10.65
CA PHE A 27 27.63 -5.44 -11.33
C PHE A 27 28.07 -5.35 -12.81
N LEU A 28 27.83 -4.23 -13.50
CA LEU A 28 28.14 -4.12 -14.95
C LEU A 28 29.64 -3.97 -15.27
N LEU A 29 30.48 -3.65 -14.29
CA LEU A 29 31.94 -3.52 -14.50
C LEU A 29 32.75 -4.78 -14.12
N GLY A 30 32.13 -5.77 -13.49
CA GLY A 30 32.79 -6.99 -13.02
C GLY A 30 32.65 -8.23 -13.90
N SER A 31 31.74 -8.22 -14.88
CA SER A 31 31.26 -9.43 -15.55
C SER A 31 32.27 -10.05 -16.56
N LEU A 32 33.19 -9.30 -17.07
CA LEU A 32 34.20 -9.81 -18.01
C LEU A 32 35.48 -10.34 -17.35
N GLN A 33 35.80 -9.94 -16.12
CA GLN A 33 36.96 -10.44 -15.38
C GLN A 33 36.68 -11.72 -14.59
N ASN A 34 35.42 -12.01 -14.24
CA ASN A 34 35.07 -13.19 -13.45
C ASN A 34 35.02 -14.49 -14.26
N ALA A 35 34.76 -14.44 -15.57
CA ALA A 35 34.73 -15.64 -16.41
C ALA A 35 36.09 -16.36 -16.49
N GLN A 36 37.19 -15.64 -16.36
CA GLN A 36 38.53 -16.24 -16.38
C GLN A 36 39.00 -16.82 -15.03
N ALA A 37 38.39 -16.37 -13.91
CA ALA A 37 38.76 -16.87 -12.58
C ALA A 37 38.05 -18.18 -12.19
N GLN A 38 36.92 -18.49 -12.85
CA GLN A 38 36.07 -19.66 -12.53
C GLN A 38 36.57 -21.00 -13.07
N THR A 39 37.60 -21.02 -13.91
CA THR A 39 38.04 -22.25 -14.61
C THR A 39 39.15 -23.03 -13.92
N LYS A 40 39.66 -22.59 -12.77
CA LYS A 40 40.67 -23.35 -12.02
C LYS A 40 40.02 -24.56 -11.31
N GLY A 41 40.03 -25.72 -11.98
CA GLY A 41 39.51 -26.99 -11.46
C GLY A 41 38.23 -27.49 -12.11
N ALA A 42 37.63 -26.74 -13.02
CA ALA A 42 36.42 -27.18 -13.76
C ALA A 42 36.80 -28.26 -14.81
N THR A 43 35.94 -29.27 -14.96
CA THR A 43 36.07 -30.25 -16.05
C THR A 43 35.71 -29.60 -17.40
N SER A 44 36.18 -30.20 -18.50
CA SER A 44 35.84 -29.72 -19.85
C SER A 44 34.31 -29.68 -20.09
N GLU A 45 33.58 -30.58 -19.48
CA GLU A 45 32.11 -30.65 -19.55
C GLU A 45 31.47 -29.46 -18.82
N GLN A 46 31.91 -29.15 -17.61
CA GLN A 46 31.43 -27.98 -16.84
C GLN A 46 31.72 -26.65 -17.54
N VAL A 47 32.91 -26.53 -18.17
CA VAL A 47 33.24 -25.34 -18.98
C VAL A 47 32.29 -25.23 -20.19
N PHE A 48 31.98 -26.35 -20.84
CA PHE A 48 31.04 -26.36 -21.95
C PHE A 48 29.62 -25.94 -21.50
N GLU A 49 29.12 -26.47 -20.38
CA GLU A 49 27.83 -26.12 -19.84
C GLU A 49 27.70 -24.63 -19.46
N ILE A 50 28.76 -24.07 -18.87
CA ILE A 50 28.85 -22.63 -18.55
C ILE A 50 28.79 -21.80 -19.85
N LEU A 51 29.57 -22.12 -20.85
CA LEU A 51 29.57 -21.40 -22.13
C LEU A 51 28.24 -21.52 -22.86
N ALA A 52 27.63 -22.71 -22.88
CA ALA A 52 26.32 -22.92 -23.44
C ALA A 52 25.25 -22.08 -22.72
N SER A 53 25.33 -21.93 -21.40
CA SER A 53 24.44 -21.12 -20.59
C SER A 53 24.60 -19.62 -20.88
N GLU A 54 25.82 -19.11 -21.05
CA GLU A 54 26.03 -17.71 -21.42
C GLU A 54 25.51 -17.42 -22.84
N ILE A 55 25.66 -18.39 -23.79
CA ILE A 55 25.07 -18.28 -25.14
C ILE A 55 23.54 -18.28 -25.07
N ALA A 56 22.94 -19.14 -24.23
CA ALA A 56 21.50 -19.17 -23.99
C ALA A 56 21.00 -17.84 -23.44
N LEU A 57 21.72 -17.28 -22.46
CA LEU A 57 21.41 -15.97 -21.86
C LEU A 57 21.45 -14.85 -22.91
N GLN A 58 22.45 -14.82 -23.80
CA GLN A 58 22.55 -13.86 -24.91
C GLN A 58 21.40 -14.01 -25.92
N ARG A 59 20.84 -15.21 -26.05
CA ARG A 59 19.66 -15.49 -26.89
C ARG A 59 18.32 -15.20 -26.19
N GLY A 60 18.35 -14.74 -24.93
CA GLY A 60 17.16 -14.45 -24.14
C GLY A 60 16.60 -15.62 -23.35
N ASP A 61 17.23 -16.78 -23.35
CA ASP A 61 16.83 -17.94 -22.55
C ASP A 61 17.47 -17.90 -21.15
N ALA A 62 16.97 -16.97 -20.34
CA ALA A 62 17.41 -16.82 -18.96
C ALA A 62 17.04 -18.03 -18.08
N GLY A 63 15.96 -18.75 -18.42
CA GLY A 63 15.50 -19.92 -17.67
C GLY A 63 16.48 -21.06 -17.74
N LEU A 64 16.95 -21.41 -18.94
CA LEU A 64 17.96 -22.46 -19.14
C LEU A 64 19.26 -22.10 -18.45
N ALA A 65 19.74 -20.86 -18.63
CA ALA A 65 20.98 -20.40 -18.01
C ALA A 65 20.90 -20.48 -16.48
N TYR A 66 19.82 -20.01 -15.87
CA TYR A 66 19.58 -20.10 -14.43
C TYR A 66 19.66 -21.54 -13.93
N GLN A 67 18.92 -22.46 -14.57
CA GLN A 67 18.89 -23.88 -14.17
C GLN A 67 20.27 -24.53 -14.23
N THR A 68 21.01 -24.29 -15.30
CA THR A 68 22.35 -24.84 -15.48
C THR A 68 23.31 -24.31 -14.42
N TYR A 69 23.36 -23.00 -14.20
CA TYR A 69 24.22 -22.40 -13.17
C TYR A 69 23.89 -22.91 -11.77
N LEU A 70 22.60 -23.00 -11.41
CA LEU A 70 22.20 -23.50 -10.09
C LEU A 70 22.50 -24.99 -9.91
N SER A 71 22.30 -25.80 -10.96
CA SER A 71 22.63 -27.24 -10.95
C SER A 71 24.14 -27.42 -10.76
N LEU A 72 24.96 -26.74 -11.55
CA LEU A 72 26.41 -26.79 -11.42
C LEU A 72 26.88 -26.32 -10.04
N ALA A 73 26.31 -25.26 -9.49
CA ALA A 73 26.63 -24.79 -8.13
C ALA A 73 26.45 -25.90 -7.09
N ARG A 74 25.32 -26.61 -7.16
CA ARG A 74 25.01 -27.71 -6.23
C ARG A 74 25.87 -28.93 -6.43
N GLN A 75 26.27 -29.25 -7.67
CA GLN A 75 27.13 -30.36 -7.98
C GLN A 75 28.59 -30.12 -7.59
N THR A 76 29.09 -28.93 -7.83
CA THR A 76 30.53 -28.58 -7.62
C THR A 76 30.78 -28.00 -6.23
N GLY A 77 29.77 -27.51 -5.56
CA GLY A 77 29.92 -26.75 -4.31
C GLY A 77 30.49 -25.34 -4.53
N ASP A 78 30.50 -24.83 -5.77
CA ASP A 78 31.06 -23.51 -6.08
C ASP A 78 30.03 -22.41 -5.83
N PRO A 79 30.22 -21.54 -4.80
CA PRO A 79 29.29 -20.46 -4.51
C PRO A 79 29.20 -19.42 -5.62
N ALA A 80 30.25 -19.27 -6.47
CA ALA A 80 30.23 -18.27 -7.55
C ALA A 80 29.17 -18.61 -8.62
N LEU A 81 28.94 -19.90 -8.86
CA LEU A 81 27.89 -20.35 -9.79
C LEU A 81 26.49 -20.07 -9.24
N ALA A 82 26.27 -20.25 -7.93
CA ALA A 82 25.00 -19.89 -7.28
C ALA A 82 24.78 -18.37 -7.31
N GLN A 83 25.82 -17.58 -7.08
CA GLN A 83 25.75 -16.12 -7.23
C GLN A 83 25.32 -15.74 -8.67
N ARG A 84 25.93 -16.37 -9.69
CA ARG A 84 25.59 -16.10 -11.09
C ARG A 84 24.13 -16.47 -11.40
N ALA A 85 23.65 -17.60 -10.92
CA ALA A 85 22.24 -17.99 -11.04
C ALA A 85 21.31 -16.94 -10.41
N MET A 86 21.65 -16.42 -9.21
CA MET A 86 20.90 -15.35 -8.56
C MET A 86 20.85 -14.08 -9.40
N GLU A 87 21.99 -13.65 -9.95
CA GLU A 87 22.08 -12.47 -10.82
C GLU A 87 21.18 -12.59 -12.06
N ILE A 88 21.18 -13.77 -12.70
CA ILE A 88 20.32 -14.08 -13.84
C ILE A 88 18.84 -13.99 -13.43
N ALA A 89 18.49 -14.58 -12.30
CA ALA A 89 17.11 -14.55 -11.81
C ALA A 89 16.63 -13.13 -11.46
N ILE A 90 17.49 -12.30 -10.87
CA ILE A 90 17.21 -10.89 -10.61
C ILE A 90 16.99 -10.13 -11.93
N ALA A 91 17.88 -10.31 -12.90
CA ALA A 91 17.78 -9.66 -14.20
C ALA A 91 16.51 -10.07 -14.96
N ALA A 92 16.08 -11.33 -14.79
CA ALA A 92 14.84 -11.87 -15.35
C ALA A 92 13.57 -11.50 -14.53
N ASN A 93 13.70 -10.72 -13.45
CA ASN A 93 12.61 -10.37 -12.55
C ASN A 93 11.90 -11.59 -11.91
N ALA A 94 12.64 -12.67 -11.68
CA ALA A 94 12.17 -13.94 -11.15
C ALA A 94 12.49 -14.04 -9.64
N ALA A 95 11.68 -13.41 -8.80
CA ALA A 95 11.94 -13.20 -7.37
C ALA A 95 12.18 -14.51 -6.59
N ASP A 96 11.32 -15.51 -6.80
CA ASP A 96 11.43 -16.80 -6.10
C ASP A 96 12.69 -17.55 -6.51
N LEU A 97 13.05 -17.51 -7.79
CA LEU A 97 14.27 -18.13 -8.29
C LEU A 97 15.53 -17.42 -7.74
N ALA A 98 15.47 -16.08 -7.63
CA ALA A 98 16.55 -15.31 -7.03
C ALA A 98 16.76 -15.68 -5.55
N LEU A 99 15.69 -15.91 -4.80
CA LEU A 99 15.75 -16.36 -3.40
C LEU A 99 16.36 -17.75 -3.29
N ILE A 100 15.95 -18.69 -4.13
CA ILE A 100 16.50 -20.06 -4.12
C ILE A 100 18.01 -20.04 -4.41
N ALA A 101 18.44 -19.26 -5.41
CA ALA A 101 19.85 -19.15 -5.75
C ALA A 101 20.65 -18.40 -4.66
N ALA A 102 20.10 -17.35 -4.06
CA ALA A 102 20.73 -16.64 -2.94
C ALA A 102 20.90 -17.53 -1.71
N GLN A 103 19.92 -18.37 -1.41
CA GLN A 103 20.00 -19.35 -0.34
C GLN A 103 21.10 -20.39 -0.63
N THR A 104 21.15 -20.92 -1.85
CA THR A 104 22.20 -21.85 -2.27
C THR A 104 23.58 -21.18 -2.21
N TRP A 105 23.68 -19.90 -2.58
CA TRP A 105 24.91 -19.15 -2.46
C TRP A 105 25.37 -19.00 -1.01
N ASP A 106 24.47 -18.67 -0.09
CA ASP A 106 24.78 -18.57 1.35
C ASP A 106 25.21 -19.93 1.95
N GLU A 107 24.51 -21.00 1.59
CA GLU A 107 24.81 -22.39 2.05
C GLU A 107 26.19 -22.88 1.59
N LEU A 108 26.60 -22.56 0.36
CA LEU A 108 27.87 -22.95 -0.23
C LEU A 108 29.05 -22.04 0.20
N SER A 109 28.73 -20.85 0.71
CA SER A 109 29.76 -19.87 1.10
C SER A 109 30.33 -20.17 2.47
N LYS A 110 31.60 -19.76 2.66
CA LYS A 110 32.26 -19.88 3.97
C LYS A 110 31.53 -19.01 5.00
N PRO A 111 31.38 -19.44 6.24
CA PRO A 111 30.73 -18.65 7.30
C PRO A 111 31.32 -17.24 7.51
N SER A 112 32.61 -17.04 7.16
CA SER A 112 33.25 -15.73 7.23
C SER A 112 32.88 -14.77 6.11
N GLN A 113 32.22 -15.25 5.06
CA GLN A 113 31.74 -14.44 3.95
C GLN A 113 30.31 -13.98 4.26
N THR A 114 30.16 -12.73 4.64
CA THR A 114 28.85 -12.18 5.09
C THR A 114 27.98 -11.70 3.94
N LYS A 115 28.55 -11.41 2.77
CA LYS A 115 27.85 -10.86 1.62
C LYS A 115 26.71 -11.74 1.09
N PRO A 116 26.84 -13.07 0.94
CA PRO A 116 25.74 -13.94 0.51
C PRO A 116 24.53 -13.83 1.43
N LYS A 117 24.78 -13.87 2.75
CA LYS A 117 23.73 -13.76 3.77
C LYS A 117 23.06 -12.37 3.78
N GLU A 118 23.83 -11.31 3.59
CA GLU A 118 23.32 -9.94 3.46
C GLU A 118 22.35 -9.81 2.29
N ILE A 119 22.71 -10.38 1.13
CA ILE A 119 21.85 -10.39 -0.06
C ILE A 119 20.61 -11.24 0.16
N LEU A 120 20.74 -12.42 0.74
CA LEU A 120 19.61 -13.30 1.08
C LEU A 120 18.59 -12.57 1.98
N VAL A 121 19.06 -11.95 3.06
CA VAL A 121 18.18 -11.19 3.99
C VAL A 121 17.50 -10.04 3.25
N THR A 122 18.24 -9.31 2.43
CA THR A 122 17.67 -8.18 1.66
C THR A 122 16.59 -8.67 0.68
N LEU A 123 16.84 -9.77 -0.03
CA LEU A 123 15.85 -10.36 -0.93
C LEU A 123 14.62 -10.88 -0.20
N LEU A 124 14.78 -11.51 0.97
CA LEU A 124 13.64 -11.94 1.80
C LEU A 124 12.76 -10.75 2.20
N MET A 125 13.36 -9.66 2.68
CA MET A 125 12.64 -8.45 3.08
C MET A 125 11.94 -7.77 1.89
N LEU A 126 12.61 -7.64 0.74
CA LEU A 126 12.04 -7.09 -0.49
C LEU A 126 10.85 -7.91 -1.00
N ASN A 127 10.88 -9.23 -0.81
CA ASN A 127 9.79 -10.13 -1.16
C ASN A 127 8.76 -10.30 -0.05
N GLN A 128 8.79 -9.45 0.97
CA GLN A 128 7.83 -9.44 2.10
C GLN A 128 7.85 -10.73 2.94
N ARG A 129 8.93 -11.52 2.89
CA ARG A 129 9.14 -12.75 3.68
C ARG A 129 9.81 -12.44 5.01
N TRP A 130 9.20 -11.55 5.78
CA TRP A 130 9.79 -10.95 6.98
C TRP A 130 10.15 -11.97 8.07
N SER A 131 9.29 -12.93 8.32
CA SER A 131 9.52 -13.96 9.33
C SER A 131 10.73 -14.85 9.01
N GLU A 132 10.94 -15.14 7.73
CA GLU A 132 12.07 -15.95 7.27
C GLU A 132 13.39 -15.16 7.30
N ALA A 133 13.34 -13.84 7.20
CA ALA A 133 14.50 -12.98 7.29
C ALA A 133 15.14 -12.93 8.70
N VAL A 134 14.37 -13.24 9.77
CA VAL A 134 14.82 -13.05 11.17
C VAL A 134 16.10 -13.85 11.48
N ALA A 135 16.09 -15.17 11.27
CA ALA A 135 17.21 -16.02 11.65
C ALA A 135 18.51 -15.70 10.90
N PRO A 136 18.51 -15.58 9.55
CA PRO A 136 19.71 -15.20 8.82
C PRO A 136 20.17 -13.77 9.14
N ALA A 137 19.24 -12.82 9.39
CA ALA A 137 19.58 -11.46 9.79
C ALA A 137 20.32 -11.41 11.13
N VAL A 138 19.82 -12.11 12.14
CA VAL A 138 20.48 -12.21 13.45
C VAL A 138 21.87 -12.84 13.32
N THR A 139 21.99 -13.89 12.52
CA THR A 139 23.27 -14.57 12.28
C THR A 139 24.27 -13.62 11.61
N LEU A 140 23.83 -12.89 10.57
CA LEU A 140 24.63 -11.89 9.88
C LEU A 140 25.12 -10.80 10.86
N LEU A 141 24.19 -10.18 11.58
CA LEU A 141 24.52 -9.05 12.45
C LEU A 141 25.44 -9.44 13.62
N LYS A 142 25.33 -10.67 14.14
CA LYS A 142 26.25 -11.16 15.18
C LYS A 142 27.71 -11.27 14.71
N GLN A 143 27.93 -11.43 13.42
CA GLN A 143 29.28 -11.49 12.80
C GLN A 143 29.87 -10.11 12.49
N GLN A 144 29.07 -9.05 12.54
CA GLN A 144 29.47 -7.69 12.20
C GLN A 144 29.99 -6.92 13.42
N SER A 145 30.84 -5.92 13.20
CA SER A 145 31.18 -4.93 14.20
C SER A 145 29.97 -4.07 14.57
N LEU A 146 29.99 -3.40 15.71
CA LEU A 146 28.88 -2.53 16.16
C LEU A 146 28.51 -1.47 15.11
N LYS A 147 29.52 -0.87 14.47
CA LYS A 147 29.30 0.15 13.44
C LYS A 147 28.62 -0.42 12.19
N GLU A 148 29.07 -1.59 11.74
CA GLU A 148 28.47 -2.26 10.58
C GLU A 148 27.03 -2.73 10.87
N ARG A 149 26.78 -3.26 12.08
CA ARG A 149 25.40 -3.60 12.53
C ARG A 149 24.46 -2.42 12.39
N GLU A 150 24.87 -1.26 12.90
CA GLU A 150 24.06 -0.05 12.86
C GLU A 150 23.83 0.44 11.41
N GLN A 151 24.81 0.34 10.54
CA GLN A 151 24.65 0.68 9.12
C GLN A 151 23.66 -0.24 8.42
N ILE A 152 23.75 -1.55 8.63
CA ILE A 152 22.83 -2.54 8.05
C ILE A 152 21.40 -2.31 8.58
N LEU A 153 21.24 -2.15 9.90
CA LEU A 153 19.94 -1.88 10.50
C LEU A 153 19.29 -0.61 9.94
N LYS A 154 20.10 0.44 9.73
CA LYS A 154 19.64 1.70 9.12
C LYS A 154 19.15 1.54 7.67
N GLN A 155 19.82 0.70 6.89
CA GLN A 155 19.38 0.35 5.54
C GLN A 155 18.04 -0.41 5.58
N TRP A 156 17.87 -1.36 6.49
CA TRP A 156 16.66 -2.15 6.61
C TRP A 156 15.44 -1.34 7.09
N GLN A 157 15.63 -0.27 7.88
CA GLN A 157 14.53 0.63 8.24
C GLN A 157 13.79 1.17 7.03
N SER A 158 14.49 1.49 5.94
CA SER A 158 13.86 1.96 4.70
C SER A 158 13.01 0.89 4.01
N LEU A 159 13.32 -0.39 4.21
CA LEU A 159 12.54 -1.51 3.69
C LEU A 159 11.28 -1.74 4.52
N ILE A 160 11.38 -1.62 5.85
CA ILE A 160 10.25 -1.75 6.78
C ILE A 160 9.19 -0.71 6.47
N GLY A 161 9.57 0.56 6.23
CA GLY A 161 8.63 1.62 5.84
C GLY A 161 7.90 1.39 4.50
N ARG A 162 8.31 0.36 3.73
CA ARG A 162 7.68 -0.05 2.47
C ARG A 162 6.97 -1.40 2.56
N ALA A 163 6.84 -1.95 3.76
CA ALA A 163 6.21 -3.24 3.96
C ALA A 163 4.71 -3.19 3.61
N ASN A 164 4.22 -4.25 2.95
CA ASN A 164 2.79 -4.41 2.71
C ASN A 164 2.04 -4.73 4.02
N ASN A 165 2.70 -5.47 4.91
CA ASN A 165 2.24 -5.78 6.26
C ASN A 165 3.22 -5.17 7.26
N GLU A 166 2.88 -3.98 7.76
CA GLU A 166 3.70 -3.24 8.71
C GLU A 166 3.91 -4.03 10.01
N TYR A 167 2.86 -4.70 10.51
CA TYR A 167 2.95 -5.49 11.75
C TYR A 167 3.99 -6.60 11.64
N GLU A 168 3.98 -7.34 10.53
CA GLU A 168 4.92 -8.44 10.33
C GLU A 168 6.37 -7.93 10.21
N ALA A 169 6.57 -6.84 9.46
CA ALA A 169 7.87 -6.21 9.30
C ALA A 169 8.43 -5.68 10.63
N MET A 170 7.60 -4.98 11.40
CA MET A 170 7.99 -4.44 12.71
C MET A 170 8.28 -5.56 13.71
N ASN A 171 7.46 -6.62 13.75
CA ASN A 171 7.71 -7.77 14.61
C ASN A 171 9.01 -8.50 14.24
N ALA A 172 9.33 -8.62 12.95
CA ALA A 172 10.60 -9.16 12.51
C ALA A 172 11.77 -8.27 12.96
N TYR A 173 11.66 -6.96 12.79
CA TYR A 173 12.68 -6.00 13.23
C TYR A 173 12.89 -6.05 14.74
N TYR A 174 11.81 -6.08 15.52
CA TYR A 174 11.89 -6.27 16.97
C TYR A 174 12.67 -7.53 17.34
N LYS A 175 12.33 -8.69 16.74
CA LYS A 175 13.02 -9.97 17.00
C LYS A 175 14.49 -9.93 16.63
N ILE A 176 14.82 -9.28 15.52
CA ILE A 176 16.22 -9.12 15.07
C ILE A 176 17.01 -8.30 16.09
N VAL A 177 16.53 -7.11 16.44
CA VAL A 177 17.27 -6.19 17.31
C VAL A 177 17.36 -6.71 18.74
N SER A 178 16.29 -7.33 19.28
CA SER A 178 16.29 -7.91 20.62
C SER A 178 17.28 -9.05 20.80
N ALA A 179 17.66 -9.74 19.72
CA ALA A 179 18.64 -10.84 19.75
C ALA A 179 20.12 -10.37 19.73
N LEU A 180 20.36 -9.05 19.62
CA LEU A 180 21.72 -8.50 19.53
C LEU A 180 22.30 -8.15 20.91
N VAL A 181 23.54 -8.61 21.12
CA VAL A 181 24.34 -8.28 22.31
C VAL A 181 25.72 -7.81 21.85
N PRO A 182 26.16 -6.63 22.27
CA PRO A 182 25.40 -5.57 22.92
C PRO A 182 24.31 -4.98 21.99
N PRO A 183 23.28 -4.34 22.56
CA PRO A 183 22.24 -3.69 21.76
C PRO A 183 22.78 -2.49 20.99
N PRO A 184 22.10 -2.04 19.92
CA PRO A 184 22.46 -0.81 19.20
C PRO A 184 22.47 0.42 20.12
N SER A 185 23.25 1.42 19.76
CA SER A 185 23.37 2.67 20.54
C SER A 185 22.86 3.90 19.80
N SER A 186 22.69 3.83 18.49
CA SER A 186 22.17 4.93 17.67
C SER A 186 20.75 5.31 18.07
N PRO A 187 20.44 6.59 18.33
CA PRO A 187 19.10 7.04 18.69
C PRO A 187 18.04 6.64 17.65
N ASP A 188 18.35 6.78 16.36
CA ASP A 188 17.43 6.44 15.27
C ASP A 188 17.05 4.94 15.30
N ILE A 189 18.03 4.07 15.56
CA ILE A 189 17.80 2.62 15.64
C ILE A 189 17.01 2.27 16.91
N LEU A 190 17.36 2.88 18.03
CA LEU A 190 16.64 2.70 19.28
C LEU A 190 15.20 3.18 19.16
N TYR A 191 14.96 4.32 18.50
CA TYR A 191 13.61 4.83 18.25
C TYR A 191 12.79 3.83 17.42
N SER A 192 13.31 3.38 16.29
CA SER A 192 12.62 2.36 15.44
C SER A 192 12.43 1.03 16.18
N TYR A 193 13.37 0.63 17.03
CA TYR A 193 13.22 -0.55 17.88
C TYR A 193 12.11 -0.38 18.91
N ALA A 194 12.00 0.79 19.51
CA ALA A 194 10.92 1.09 20.46
C ALA A 194 9.54 1.00 19.78
N LEU A 195 9.39 1.59 18.58
CA LEU A 195 8.13 1.49 17.82
C LEU A 195 7.83 0.04 17.41
N ALA A 196 8.85 -0.72 17.02
CA ALA A 196 8.70 -2.12 16.70
C ALA A 196 8.30 -2.97 17.92
N ALA A 197 8.84 -2.65 19.09
CA ALA A 197 8.45 -3.27 20.37
C ALA A 197 6.98 -2.96 20.70
N GLU A 198 6.53 -1.71 20.52
CA GLU A 198 5.14 -1.30 20.71
C GLU A 198 4.19 -2.09 19.79
N LYS A 199 4.43 -2.12 18.49
CA LYS A 199 3.64 -2.90 17.51
C LYS A 199 3.61 -4.39 17.84
N SER A 200 4.65 -4.91 18.51
CA SER A 200 4.73 -6.31 18.97
C SER A 200 4.12 -6.52 20.36
N GLY A 201 3.49 -5.51 20.96
CA GLY A 201 2.88 -5.56 22.29
C GLY A 201 3.89 -5.59 23.44
N GLN A 202 5.17 -5.28 23.17
CA GLN A 202 6.25 -5.28 24.16
C GLN A 202 6.43 -3.89 24.79
N PHE A 203 5.38 -3.39 25.43
CA PHE A 203 5.30 -2.02 25.94
C PHE A 203 6.40 -1.68 26.97
N ALA A 204 6.80 -2.63 27.81
CA ALA A 204 7.88 -2.41 28.77
C ALA A 204 9.23 -2.12 28.07
N VAL A 205 9.52 -2.87 27.01
CA VAL A 205 10.74 -2.68 26.19
C VAL A 205 10.69 -1.33 25.48
N MET A 206 9.53 -0.98 24.93
CA MET A 206 9.30 0.33 24.29
C MET A 206 9.55 1.47 25.28
N GLU A 207 8.90 1.45 26.47
CA GLU A 207 9.10 2.49 27.50
C GLU A 207 10.56 2.61 27.92
N GLU A 208 11.24 1.51 28.23
CA GLU A 208 12.66 1.51 28.64
C GLU A 208 13.56 2.09 27.54
N THR A 209 13.30 1.70 26.30
CA THR A 209 14.11 2.15 25.16
C THR A 209 13.94 3.65 24.92
N LEU A 210 12.69 4.18 24.92
CA LEU A 210 12.43 5.61 24.75
C LEU A 210 12.99 6.43 25.93
N ARG A 211 12.87 5.93 27.16
CA ARG A 211 13.50 6.58 28.32
C ARG A 211 15.02 6.59 28.22
N THR A 212 15.62 5.59 27.62
CA THR A 212 17.08 5.57 27.37
C THR A 212 17.48 6.67 26.37
N ILE A 213 16.68 6.91 25.33
CA ILE A 213 16.87 8.04 24.42
C ILE A 213 16.75 9.36 25.19
N LEU A 214 15.68 9.55 25.96
CA LEU A 214 15.41 10.77 26.72
C LEU A 214 16.44 11.05 27.82
N LYS A 215 17.03 10.01 28.40
CA LYS A 215 18.14 10.17 29.35
C LYS A 215 19.39 10.79 28.69
N ARG A 216 19.64 10.48 27.42
CA ARG A 216 20.76 11.04 26.63
C ARG A 216 20.42 12.40 26.03
N ASN A 217 19.20 12.55 25.52
CA ASN A 217 18.68 13.79 24.97
C ASN A 217 17.28 14.08 25.55
N PRO A 218 17.16 14.84 26.65
CA PRO A 218 15.89 15.15 27.28
C PRO A 218 14.91 15.95 26.42
N ASN A 219 15.38 16.50 25.30
CA ASN A 219 14.59 17.29 24.35
C ASN A 219 14.39 16.55 23.01
N ASP A 220 14.54 15.24 22.98
CA ASP A 220 14.23 14.46 21.81
C ASP A 220 12.72 14.47 21.57
N ILE A 221 12.30 15.24 20.58
CA ILE A 221 10.89 15.51 20.30
C ILE A 221 10.14 14.21 19.93
N GLN A 222 10.77 13.36 19.13
CA GLN A 222 10.17 12.11 18.69
C GLN A 222 9.98 11.15 19.86
N ALA A 223 10.98 10.97 20.70
CA ALA A 223 10.90 10.11 21.86
C ALA A 223 9.91 10.62 22.91
N LEU A 224 9.86 11.96 23.14
CA LEU A 224 8.86 12.58 24.02
C LEU A 224 7.44 12.28 23.54
N ASN A 225 7.18 12.55 22.27
CA ASN A 225 5.84 12.36 21.71
C ASN A 225 5.44 10.87 21.66
N ALA A 226 6.33 9.99 21.20
CA ALA A 226 6.05 8.57 21.12
C ALA A 226 5.77 7.92 22.49
N LEU A 227 6.58 8.24 23.51
CA LEU A 227 6.35 7.73 24.85
C LEU A 227 5.04 8.27 25.43
N GLY A 228 4.80 9.57 25.30
CA GLY A 228 3.59 10.21 25.79
C GLY A 228 2.33 9.68 25.11
N TYR A 229 2.35 9.54 23.79
CA TYR A 229 1.23 8.99 23.02
C TYR A 229 0.92 7.55 23.43
N SER A 230 1.92 6.67 23.51
CA SER A 230 1.72 5.28 23.91
C SER A 230 1.14 5.15 25.33
N LEU A 231 1.56 5.98 26.27
CA LEU A 231 0.97 6.04 27.60
C LEU A 231 -0.49 6.50 27.55
N ALA A 232 -0.80 7.53 26.76
CA ALA A 232 -2.14 8.07 26.61
C ALA A 232 -3.08 7.07 25.93
N ASP A 233 -2.63 6.42 24.87
CA ASP A 233 -3.44 5.45 24.12
C ASP A 233 -3.82 4.23 24.96
N ARG A 234 -2.88 3.72 25.72
CA ARG A 234 -3.11 2.65 26.72
C ARG A 234 -3.86 3.10 27.98
N ASN A 235 -4.18 4.39 28.07
CA ASN A 235 -4.86 4.99 29.24
C ASN A 235 -4.12 4.77 30.56
N VAL A 236 -2.78 4.84 30.55
CA VAL A 236 -1.92 4.69 31.73
C VAL A 236 -1.05 5.91 31.94
N LYS A 237 -0.75 6.25 33.20
CA LYS A 237 0.15 7.38 33.57
C LYS A 237 -0.20 8.68 32.82
N LEU A 238 -1.50 9.02 32.69
CA LEU A 238 -1.98 10.12 31.84
C LEU A 238 -1.35 11.49 32.15
N LYS A 239 -1.01 11.78 33.42
CA LYS A 239 -0.32 13.02 33.79
C LYS A 239 1.08 13.07 33.18
N GLU A 240 1.84 11.98 33.29
CA GLU A 240 3.17 11.87 32.67
C GLU A 240 3.05 11.94 31.14
N ALA A 241 2.05 11.26 30.54
CA ALA A 241 1.78 11.34 29.11
C ALA A 241 1.56 12.78 28.64
N TYR A 242 0.75 13.54 29.37
CA TYR A 242 0.52 14.95 29.08
C TYR A 242 1.80 15.78 29.17
N GLU A 243 2.58 15.63 30.23
CA GLU A 243 3.83 16.37 30.40
C GLU A 243 4.82 16.12 29.27
N LEU A 244 4.97 14.85 28.84
CA LEU A 244 5.84 14.47 27.74
C LEU A 244 5.37 15.07 26.42
N ILE A 245 4.09 14.92 26.07
CA ILE A 245 3.52 15.45 24.82
C ILE A 245 3.53 16.98 24.83
N PHE A 246 3.17 17.61 25.95
CA PHE A 246 3.19 19.06 26.07
C PHE A 246 4.60 19.62 25.90
N LYS A 247 5.61 18.94 26.44
CA LYS A 247 7.01 19.31 26.21
C LYS A 247 7.38 19.17 24.73
N ALA A 248 6.99 18.09 24.07
CA ALA A 248 7.19 17.92 22.63
C ALA A 248 6.52 19.05 21.83
N HIS A 249 5.27 19.39 22.17
CA HIS A 249 4.53 20.48 21.54
C HIS A 249 5.18 21.86 21.79
N THR A 250 5.76 22.07 22.95
CA THR A 250 6.49 23.34 23.24
C THR A 250 7.73 23.47 22.37
N LEU A 251 8.39 22.36 22.04
CA LEU A 251 9.59 22.33 21.19
C LEU A 251 9.23 22.43 19.69
N ASP A 252 8.11 21.83 19.27
CA ASP A 252 7.58 21.95 17.90
C ASP A 252 6.05 22.15 17.93
N PRO A 253 5.57 23.40 18.06
CA PRO A 253 4.14 23.68 18.18
C PRO A 253 3.36 23.58 16.87
N LYS A 254 4.02 23.36 15.71
CA LYS A 254 3.39 23.28 14.41
C LYS A 254 3.26 21.86 13.88
N ASP A 255 3.89 20.90 14.53
CA ASP A 255 3.79 19.49 14.10
C ASP A 255 2.37 18.97 14.34
N PRO A 256 1.64 18.55 13.28
CA PRO A 256 0.27 18.07 13.38
C PRO A 256 0.14 16.76 14.15
N PHE A 257 1.17 15.90 14.14
CA PHE A 257 1.16 14.64 14.87
C PHE A 257 1.32 14.84 16.37
N ILE A 258 2.13 15.83 16.77
CA ILE A 258 2.25 16.21 18.20
C ILE A 258 0.96 16.87 18.67
N LEU A 259 0.33 17.68 17.82
CA LEU A 259 -0.95 18.31 18.14
C LEU A 259 -2.07 17.28 18.25
N ASP A 260 -2.08 16.25 17.40
CA ASP A 260 -2.97 15.09 17.52
C ASP A 260 -2.76 14.36 18.84
N SER A 261 -1.52 14.03 19.19
CA SER A 261 -1.18 13.37 20.45
C SER A 261 -1.62 14.21 21.65
N LEU A 262 -1.46 15.56 21.58
CA LEU A 262 -1.92 16.47 22.63
C LEU A 262 -3.45 16.48 22.75
N GLY A 263 -4.15 16.48 21.63
CA GLY A 263 -5.60 16.31 21.59
C GLY A 263 -6.04 14.98 22.19
N TRP A 264 -5.37 13.91 21.82
CA TRP A 264 -5.66 12.56 22.31
C TRP A 264 -5.48 12.43 23.82
N VAL A 265 -4.36 12.91 24.39
CA VAL A 265 -4.13 12.85 25.84
C VAL A 265 -5.11 13.73 26.60
N ASN A 266 -5.50 14.91 26.05
CA ASN A 266 -6.54 15.74 26.65
C ASN A 266 -7.90 15.04 26.64
N PHE A 267 -8.25 14.32 25.58
CA PHE A 267 -9.45 13.50 25.54
C PHE A 267 -9.41 12.42 26.64
N ARG A 268 -8.31 11.71 26.78
CA ARG A 268 -8.12 10.68 27.82
C ARG A 268 -8.18 11.25 29.24
N LEU A 269 -7.79 12.52 29.44
CA LEU A 269 -7.90 13.23 30.71
C LEU A 269 -9.32 13.81 30.95
N GLY A 270 -10.26 13.69 30.01
CA GLY A 270 -11.62 14.22 30.09
C GLY A 270 -11.78 15.68 29.63
N ASN A 271 -10.72 16.30 29.13
CA ASN A 271 -10.74 17.67 28.59
C ASN A 271 -11.31 17.69 27.15
N THR A 272 -12.51 17.14 26.94
CA THR A 272 -13.04 16.80 25.61
C THR A 272 -13.19 17.99 24.67
N SER A 273 -13.61 19.16 25.16
CA SER A 273 -13.73 20.37 24.33
C SER A 273 -12.39 20.89 23.82
N LEU A 274 -11.34 20.82 24.65
CA LEU A 274 -9.98 21.19 24.25
C LEU A 274 -9.42 20.16 23.26
N ALA A 275 -9.63 18.88 23.52
CA ALA A 275 -9.24 17.78 22.65
C ALA A 275 -9.84 17.95 21.24
N LEU A 276 -11.15 18.22 21.15
CA LEU A 276 -11.82 18.42 19.88
C LEU A 276 -11.15 19.53 19.06
N LYS A 277 -10.88 20.67 19.68
CA LYS A 277 -10.23 21.80 19.00
C LYS A 277 -8.83 21.42 18.50
N GLN A 278 -8.02 20.76 19.33
CA GLN A 278 -6.66 20.37 18.97
C GLN A 278 -6.65 19.34 17.83
N LEU A 279 -7.54 18.34 17.86
CA LEU A 279 -7.67 17.34 16.80
C LEU A 279 -8.19 17.95 15.49
N GLN A 280 -9.14 18.90 15.56
CA GLN A 280 -9.59 19.63 14.37
C GLN A 280 -8.46 20.46 13.75
N ASP A 281 -7.66 21.14 14.58
CA ASP A 281 -6.51 21.90 14.12
C ASP A 281 -5.44 20.98 13.51
N ALA A 282 -5.14 19.84 14.14
CA ALA A 282 -4.22 18.85 13.62
C ALA A 282 -4.67 18.31 12.24
N PHE A 283 -5.94 17.94 12.14
CA PHE A 283 -6.51 17.42 10.90
C PHE A 283 -6.54 18.46 9.78
N ARG A 284 -6.81 19.72 10.12
CA ARG A 284 -6.76 20.84 9.16
C ARG A 284 -5.36 21.10 8.62
N ILE A 285 -4.32 20.96 9.46
CA ILE A 285 -2.91 21.13 9.05
C ILE A 285 -2.50 19.97 8.16
N LYS A 286 -2.79 18.75 8.57
CA LYS A 286 -2.46 17.54 7.83
C LYS A 286 -3.56 16.49 7.98
N PRO A 287 -4.39 16.28 6.96
CA PRO A 287 -5.37 15.19 6.94
C PRO A 287 -4.66 13.83 6.94
N GLU A 288 -4.81 13.07 8.02
CA GLU A 288 -4.28 11.71 8.19
C GLU A 288 -5.33 10.80 8.80
N ALA A 289 -5.29 9.50 8.46
CA ALA A 289 -6.31 8.55 8.90
C ALA A 289 -6.30 8.32 10.43
N ASP A 290 -5.14 8.37 11.07
CA ASP A 290 -5.01 8.29 12.53
C ASP A 290 -5.70 9.48 13.21
N ILE A 291 -5.45 10.70 12.72
CA ILE A 291 -6.05 11.92 13.26
C ILE A 291 -7.58 11.90 13.06
N ALA A 292 -8.03 11.41 11.89
CA ALA A 292 -9.46 11.23 11.61
C ALA A 292 -10.12 10.22 12.55
N ALA A 293 -9.40 9.15 12.91
CA ALA A 293 -9.88 8.16 13.87
C ALA A 293 -10.10 8.77 15.26
N HIS A 294 -9.12 9.51 15.78
CA HIS A 294 -9.21 10.21 17.06
C HIS A 294 -10.30 11.28 17.05
N LEU A 295 -10.35 12.10 16.01
CA LEU A 295 -11.37 13.15 15.86
C LEU A 295 -12.79 12.57 15.83
N GLY A 296 -12.99 11.49 15.08
CA GLY A 296 -14.26 10.79 15.01
C GLY A 296 -14.66 10.19 16.36
N GLU A 297 -13.71 9.61 17.12
CA GLU A 297 -13.99 9.10 18.46
C GLU A 297 -14.43 10.21 19.43
N VAL A 298 -13.78 11.36 19.39
CA VAL A 298 -14.16 12.51 20.23
C VAL A 298 -15.56 13.00 19.86
N PHE A 299 -15.89 13.13 18.57
CA PHE A 299 -17.26 13.47 18.13
C PHE A 299 -18.29 12.44 18.61
N TRP A 300 -17.96 11.15 18.50
CA TRP A 300 -18.82 10.07 18.94
C TRP A 300 -19.17 10.17 20.43
N VAL A 301 -18.17 10.39 21.29
CA VAL A 301 -18.36 10.56 22.74
C VAL A 301 -19.16 11.84 23.08
N LEU A 302 -19.04 12.87 22.25
CA LEU A 302 -19.84 14.10 22.35
C LEU A 302 -21.28 13.95 21.84
N ASN A 303 -21.71 12.73 21.49
CA ASN A 303 -23.02 12.44 20.90
C ASN A 303 -23.29 13.20 19.59
N GLN A 304 -22.26 13.35 18.77
CA GLN A 304 -22.29 13.94 17.43
C GLN A 304 -21.97 12.84 16.37
N PRO A 305 -22.89 11.90 16.15
CA PRO A 305 -22.62 10.72 15.31
C PRO A 305 -22.40 11.07 13.83
N SER A 306 -23.06 12.10 13.33
CA SER A 306 -22.91 12.54 11.93
C SER A 306 -21.51 13.06 11.64
N GLU A 307 -20.97 13.84 12.57
CA GLU A 307 -19.62 14.40 12.49
C GLU A 307 -18.56 13.32 12.69
N ALA A 308 -18.80 12.37 13.60
CA ALA A 308 -17.94 11.20 13.80
C ALA A 308 -17.85 10.38 12.51
N GLU A 309 -18.97 10.03 11.91
CA GLU A 309 -19.03 9.29 10.65
C GLU A 309 -18.35 10.05 9.51
N ALA A 310 -18.52 11.36 9.43
CA ALA A 310 -17.85 12.17 8.42
C ALA A 310 -16.33 12.15 8.59
N ALA A 311 -15.82 12.25 9.82
CA ALA A 311 -14.38 12.16 10.11
C ALA A 311 -13.83 10.78 9.74
N TRP A 312 -14.49 9.70 10.15
CA TRP A 312 -14.05 8.34 9.82
C TRP A 312 -14.06 8.04 8.31
N ARG A 313 -15.08 8.51 7.57
CA ARG A 313 -15.09 8.39 6.10
C ARG A 313 -13.92 9.12 5.44
N GLN A 314 -13.57 10.31 5.96
CA GLN A 314 -12.37 11.00 5.47
C GLN A 314 -11.10 10.20 5.77
N GLY A 315 -11.01 9.57 6.94
CA GLY A 315 -9.92 8.67 7.30
C GLY A 315 -9.81 7.47 6.36
N GLU A 316 -10.94 6.80 6.05
CA GLU A 316 -10.99 5.69 5.09
C GLU A 316 -10.57 6.12 3.67
N MET A 317 -10.93 7.33 3.25
CA MET A 317 -10.51 7.87 1.94
C MET A 317 -9.00 8.14 1.88
N ILE A 318 -8.36 8.47 3.01
CA ILE A 318 -6.93 8.71 3.10
C ILE A 318 -6.18 7.37 3.14
N ASP A 319 -6.57 6.49 4.06
CA ASP A 319 -6.02 5.14 4.20
C ASP A 319 -7.05 4.19 4.82
N ALA A 320 -7.73 3.44 3.97
CA ALA A 320 -8.71 2.43 4.38
C ALA A 320 -8.11 1.26 5.17
N ASN A 321 -6.79 1.09 5.13
CA ASN A 321 -6.09 0.04 5.84
C ASN A 321 -5.49 0.50 7.17
N ASN A 322 -5.68 1.77 7.52
CA ASN A 322 -5.17 2.32 8.77
C ASN A 322 -5.63 1.51 9.99
N SER A 323 -4.69 1.08 10.81
CA SER A 323 -4.97 0.21 11.97
C SER A 323 -5.75 0.93 13.07
N THR A 324 -5.40 2.18 13.37
CA THR A 324 -6.07 2.99 14.41
C THR A 324 -7.54 3.22 14.06
N LEU A 325 -7.80 3.57 12.80
CA LEU A 325 -9.17 3.77 12.31
C LEU A 325 -9.99 2.47 12.39
N LYS A 326 -9.43 1.35 11.92
CA LYS A 326 -10.11 0.05 11.98
C LYS A 326 -10.42 -0.40 13.42
N GLU A 327 -9.48 -0.24 14.34
CA GLU A 327 -9.67 -0.58 15.74
C GLU A 327 -10.72 0.33 16.40
N THR A 328 -10.70 1.63 16.09
CA THR A 328 -11.71 2.59 16.56
C THR A 328 -13.11 2.22 16.06
N LEU A 329 -13.26 1.95 14.77
CA LEU A 329 -14.53 1.53 14.18
C LEU A 329 -15.02 0.20 14.73
N LYS A 330 -14.14 -0.78 14.89
CA LYS A 330 -14.47 -2.08 15.49
C LYS A 330 -15.02 -1.94 16.91
N ARG A 331 -14.49 -1.02 17.68
CA ARG A 331 -14.88 -0.79 19.08
C ARG A 331 -16.15 0.04 19.20
N LEU A 332 -16.30 1.11 18.40
CA LEU A 332 -17.38 2.08 18.57
C LEU A 332 -18.57 1.82 17.65
N LYS A 333 -18.33 1.31 16.45
CA LYS A 333 -19.36 1.04 15.45
C LYS A 333 -19.05 -0.24 14.65
N PRO A 334 -19.15 -1.43 15.29
CA PRO A 334 -18.86 -2.70 14.61
C PRO A 334 -19.66 -2.91 13.33
N SER A 335 -20.89 -2.38 13.28
CA SER A 335 -21.76 -2.45 12.09
C SER A 335 -21.18 -1.70 10.87
N TRP A 336 -20.27 -0.76 11.06
CA TRP A 336 -19.55 -0.08 9.98
C TRP A 336 -18.69 -1.05 9.18
N LEU A 337 -17.91 -1.88 9.87
CA LEU A 337 -17.04 -2.90 9.26
C LEU A 337 -17.84 -4.07 8.63
N ILE A 338 -19.05 -4.32 9.15
CA ILE A 338 -19.95 -5.35 8.61
C ILE A 338 -20.62 -4.85 7.33
N SER A 339 -20.95 -3.55 7.23
CA SER A 339 -21.52 -2.96 6.03
C SER A 339 -20.55 -2.97 4.84
N ASP A 340 -19.24 -2.97 5.11
CA ASP A 340 -18.21 -3.13 4.06
C ASP A 340 -17.98 -4.60 3.63
N ASN A 341 -18.32 -5.57 4.49
CA ASN A 341 -18.02 -6.99 4.23
C ASN A 341 -19.24 -7.86 3.86
N SER A 342 -20.49 -7.36 3.98
CA SER A 342 -21.65 -8.26 3.90
C SER A 342 -22.66 -8.00 2.79
N GLN A 343 -22.47 -6.98 1.95
CA GLN A 343 -23.18 -6.91 0.67
C GLN A 343 -22.21 -6.38 -0.39
N ALA A 344 -21.64 -7.29 -1.17
CA ALA A 344 -21.20 -6.94 -2.51
C ALA A 344 -22.44 -6.35 -3.19
N ASN A 345 -22.53 -5.01 -3.24
CA ASN A 345 -23.58 -4.38 -4.01
C ASN A 345 -23.32 -4.74 -5.47
N GLN A 346 -24.21 -5.52 -6.03
CA GLN A 346 -24.14 -5.92 -7.43
C GLN A 346 -25.29 -5.25 -8.17
N TRP A 347 -24.93 -4.65 -9.29
CA TRP A 347 -25.89 -4.10 -10.24
C TRP A 347 -25.68 -4.78 -11.58
N ASP A 348 -26.74 -5.44 -12.03
CA ASP A 348 -26.80 -6.08 -13.34
C ASP A 348 -27.74 -5.29 -14.23
N GLY A 349 -27.39 -5.17 -15.51
CA GLY A 349 -28.22 -4.43 -16.42
C GLY A 349 -27.64 -4.35 -17.83
N ARG A 350 -28.35 -3.57 -18.63
CA ARG A 350 -28.01 -3.29 -20.04
C ARG A 350 -27.57 -1.85 -20.19
N PHE A 351 -26.66 -1.61 -21.08
CA PHE A 351 -26.22 -0.24 -21.40
C PHE A 351 -26.35 0.05 -22.90
N ALA A 352 -26.55 1.31 -23.20
CA ALA A 352 -26.39 1.88 -24.54
C ALA A 352 -25.59 3.18 -24.42
N VAL A 353 -24.58 3.33 -25.27
CA VAL A 353 -23.74 4.54 -25.38
C VAL A 353 -23.91 5.11 -26.76
N LYS A 354 -24.11 6.43 -26.88
CA LYS A 354 -24.12 7.17 -28.12
C LYS A 354 -23.13 8.34 -28.02
N LEU A 355 -22.30 8.47 -29.01
CA LEU A 355 -21.44 9.63 -29.21
C LEU A 355 -21.99 10.41 -30.42
N ASN A 356 -22.53 11.59 -30.17
CA ASN A 356 -23.04 12.47 -31.20
C ASN A 356 -21.95 13.52 -31.52
N ASP A 357 -21.17 13.29 -32.56
CA ASP A 357 -20.13 14.23 -33.01
C ASP A 357 -20.74 15.26 -33.97
N ARG A 358 -20.73 16.52 -33.55
CA ARG A 358 -21.32 17.63 -34.33
C ARG A 358 -20.61 17.97 -35.68
N PRO A 359 -19.27 17.89 -35.77
CA PRO A 359 -18.56 18.22 -37.01
C PRO A 359 -18.76 17.21 -38.13
N THR A 360 -18.86 15.93 -37.80
CA THR A 360 -18.82 14.83 -38.80
C THR A 360 -20.18 14.17 -39.02
N ASN A 361 -21.20 14.51 -38.24
CA ASN A 361 -22.50 13.84 -38.22
C ASN A 361 -22.39 12.31 -38.08
N ASN A 362 -21.26 11.83 -37.50
CA ASN A 362 -20.94 10.43 -37.35
C ASN A 362 -21.39 9.97 -35.95
N ASN A 363 -22.48 9.25 -35.90
CA ASN A 363 -23.02 8.69 -34.65
C ASN A 363 -22.34 7.36 -34.38
N GLN A 364 -21.33 7.35 -33.50
CA GLN A 364 -20.73 6.12 -32.96
C GLN A 364 -21.47 5.71 -31.69
N GLY A 365 -21.66 4.43 -31.52
CA GLY A 365 -22.32 3.91 -30.32
C GLY A 365 -22.13 2.42 -30.14
N GLY A 366 -22.47 1.95 -28.95
CA GLY A 366 -22.41 0.53 -28.61
C GLY A 366 -23.48 0.20 -27.56
N SER A 367 -23.84 -1.07 -27.50
CA SER A 367 -24.75 -1.58 -26.47
C SER A 367 -24.26 -2.95 -25.99
N GLY A 368 -24.71 -3.34 -24.82
CA GLY A 368 -24.38 -4.62 -24.22
C GLY A 368 -25.00 -4.78 -22.83
N SER A 369 -24.52 -5.74 -22.09
CA SER A 369 -24.83 -5.90 -20.68
C SER A 369 -23.62 -5.63 -19.81
N PHE A 370 -23.87 -5.27 -18.56
CA PHE A 370 -22.85 -5.02 -17.57
C PHE A 370 -23.23 -5.67 -16.25
N THR A 371 -22.21 -6.04 -15.50
CA THR A 371 -22.27 -6.34 -14.07
C THR A 371 -21.28 -5.42 -13.38
N LEU A 372 -21.75 -4.59 -12.46
CA LEU A 372 -20.89 -3.82 -11.55
C LEU A 372 -20.99 -4.45 -10.18
N THR A 373 -19.88 -4.85 -9.62
CA THR A 373 -19.78 -5.37 -8.25
C THR A 373 -18.89 -4.46 -7.44
N ARG A 374 -19.41 -3.97 -6.31
CA ARG A 374 -18.63 -3.25 -5.32
C ARG A 374 -18.31 -4.17 -4.15
N SER A 375 -17.03 -4.31 -3.83
CA SER A 375 -16.54 -5.04 -2.66
C SER A 375 -15.54 -4.18 -1.91
N GLY A 376 -15.94 -3.66 -0.76
CA GLY A 376 -15.15 -2.69 -0.01
C GLY A 376 -14.90 -1.42 -0.81
N LEU A 377 -13.64 -1.07 -1.05
CA LEU A 377 -13.22 0.09 -1.85
C LEU A 377 -12.95 -0.22 -3.32
N SER A 378 -13.14 -1.47 -3.74
CA SER A 378 -12.90 -1.92 -5.11
C SER A 378 -14.21 -2.06 -5.86
N ASP A 379 -14.26 -1.47 -7.07
CA ASP A 379 -15.34 -1.68 -8.01
C ASP A 379 -14.85 -2.58 -9.15
N THR A 380 -15.62 -3.60 -9.50
CA THR A 380 -15.36 -4.46 -10.65
C THR A 380 -16.50 -4.30 -11.64
N LEU A 381 -16.20 -3.77 -12.82
CA LEU A 381 -17.13 -3.61 -13.92
C LEU A 381 -16.83 -4.65 -15.03
N GLU A 382 -17.73 -5.57 -15.24
CA GLU A 382 -17.68 -6.51 -16.35
C GLU A 382 -18.62 -6.06 -17.48
N ILE A 383 -18.10 -5.99 -18.69
CA ILE A 383 -18.82 -5.55 -19.88
C ILE A 383 -18.91 -6.73 -20.84
N ARG A 384 -20.13 -7.00 -21.32
CA ARG A 384 -20.43 -8.07 -22.27
C ARG A 384 -21.14 -7.53 -23.50
N SER A 385 -20.91 -8.19 -24.63
CA SER A 385 -21.63 -7.90 -25.89
C SER A 385 -23.10 -8.24 -25.76
N PRO A 386 -23.98 -7.77 -26.67
CA PRO A 386 -25.40 -8.16 -26.70
C PRO A 386 -25.63 -9.67 -26.82
N MET A 387 -24.65 -10.42 -27.35
CA MET A 387 -24.66 -11.86 -27.45
C MET A 387 -24.04 -12.60 -26.26
N GLY A 388 -23.69 -11.87 -25.17
CA GLY A 388 -23.15 -12.42 -23.92
C GLY A 388 -21.64 -12.64 -23.87
N GLY A 389 -20.91 -12.41 -24.97
CA GLY A 389 -19.45 -12.54 -24.99
C GLY A 389 -18.77 -11.45 -24.15
N ALA A 390 -17.77 -11.82 -23.33
CA ALA A 390 -17.00 -10.87 -22.53
C ALA A 390 -16.22 -9.90 -23.45
N ILE A 391 -16.40 -8.59 -23.22
CA ILE A 391 -15.69 -7.54 -23.94
C ILE A 391 -14.51 -7.04 -23.11
N ALA A 392 -14.74 -6.74 -21.83
CA ALA A 392 -13.73 -6.23 -20.92
C ALA A 392 -14.13 -6.46 -19.47
N LYS A 393 -13.13 -6.57 -18.59
CA LYS A 393 -13.26 -6.50 -17.14
C LYS A 393 -12.38 -5.38 -16.62
N ILE A 394 -12.96 -4.48 -15.84
CA ILE A 394 -12.29 -3.32 -15.29
C ILE A 394 -12.36 -3.41 -13.78
N THR A 395 -11.20 -3.48 -13.11
CA THR A 395 -11.11 -3.44 -11.66
C THR A 395 -10.54 -2.08 -11.26
N ILE A 396 -11.27 -1.38 -10.39
CA ILE A 396 -10.93 -0.03 -9.93
C ILE A 396 -10.65 -0.12 -8.43
N ASN A 397 -9.39 0.04 -8.07
CA ASN A 397 -8.91 0.12 -6.71
C ASN A 397 -8.54 1.57 -6.36
N PRO A 398 -8.40 1.94 -5.08
CA PRO A 398 -7.82 3.21 -4.71
C PRO A 398 -6.43 3.39 -5.32
N GLY A 399 -6.29 4.37 -6.23
CA GLY A 399 -5.02 4.70 -6.89
C GLY A 399 -4.57 3.78 -8.02
N GLU A 400 -5.38 2.79 -8.42
CA GLU A 400 -5.05 1.91 -9.54
C GLU A 400 -6.32 1.45 -10.26
N ALA A 401 -6.28 1.42 -11.58
CA ALA A 401 -7.30 0.78 -12.40
C ALA A 401 -6.65 -0.28 -13.30
N ILE A 402 -7.27 -1.43 -13.40
CA ILE A 402 -6.81 -2.58 -14.21
C ILE A 402 -7.89 -2.91 -15.22
N LEU A 403 -7.57 -2.90 -16.50
CA LEU A 403 -8.45 -3.35 -17.56
C LEU A 403 -7.90 -4.67 -18.14
N GLU A 404 -8.76 -5.68 -18.16
CA GLU A 404 -8.49 -6.99 -18.78
C GLU A 404 -9.35 -7.13 -20.03
N ARG A 405 -8.71 -7.37 -21.17
CA ARG A 405 -9.36 -7.60 -22.46
C ARG A 405 -8.53 -8.55 -23.32
N ASP A 406 -9.15 -9.53 -23.91
CA ASP A 406 -8.51 -10.51 -24.83
C ASP A 406 -7.24 -11.15 -24.22
N GLY A 407 -7.28 -11.46 -22.90
CA GLY A 407 -6.14 -12.03 -22.16
C GLY A 407 -5.00 -11.04 -21.85
N LYS A 408 -5.13 -9.78 -22.25
CA LYS A 408 -4.16 -8.72 -21.93
C LYS A 408 -4.65 -7.87 -20.77
N LYS A 409 -3.72 -7.47 -19.89
CA LYS A 409 -3.96 -6.55 -18.79
C LYS A 409 -3.25 -5.23 -19.05
N VAL A 410 -3.98 -4.13 -18.87
CA VAL A 410 -3.45 -2.77 -18.92
C VAL A 410 -3.78 -2.09 -17.60
N THR A 411 -2.81 -1.43 -16.99
CA THR A 411 -2.98 -0.72 -15.72
C THR A 411 -2.80 0.78 -15.91
N ALA A 412 -3.54 1.57 -15.14
CA ALA A 412 -3.39 3.03 -15.06
C ALA A 412 -3.76 3.52 -13.65
N ILE A 413 -3.35 4.74 -13.34
CA ILE A 413 -3.72 5.41 -12.06
C ILE A 413 -5.19 5.87 -12.12
N ASP A 414 -5.70 6.19 -13.31
CA ASP A 414 -7.04 6.73 -13.53
C ASP A 414 -7.88 5.82 -14.43
N ALA A 415 -9.03 5.37 -13.90
CA ALA A 415 -9.92 4.45 -14.58
C ALA A 415 -10.59 5.08 -15.82
N ASP A 416 -10.98 6.36 -15.76
CA ASP A 416 -11.65 7.03 -16.86
C ASP A 416 -10.69 7.18 -18.05
N THR A 417 -9.44 7.55 -17.78
CA THR A 417 -8.37 7.62 -18.79
C THR A 417 -8.05 6.24 -19.37
N LEU A 418 -8.01 5.19 -18.54
CA LEU A 418 -7.77 3.82 -18.99
C LEU A 418 -8.85 3.35 -19.96
N ILE A 419 -10.12 3.58 -19.62
CA ILE A 419 -11.27 3.21 -20.44
C ILE A 419 -11.25 4.00 -21.76
N GLN A 420 -11.04 5.29 -21.70
CA GLN A 420 -10.97 6.14 -22.91
C GLN A 420 -9.87 5.69 -23.86
N ASN A 421 -8.67 5.42 -23.35
CA ASN A 421 -7.53 5.00 -24.19
C ASN A 421 -7.69 3.59 -24.76
N THR A 422 -8.44 2.71 -24.08
CA THR A 422 -8.55 1.30 -24.48
C THR A 422 -9.82 1.00 -25.26
N LEU A 423 -10.94 1.63 -24.89
CA LEU A 423 -12.24 1.42 -25.54
C LEU A 423 -12.62 2.52 -26.52
N GLY A 424 -11.86 3.62 -26.55
CA GLY A 424 -12.13 4.78 -27.41
C GLY A 424 -13.36 5.59 -26.98
N LEU A 425 -13.97 5.28 -25.83
CA LEU A 425 -15.18 5.92 -25.34
C LEU A 425 -14.91 6.45 -23.92
N PRO A 426 -15.15 7.73 -23.65
CA PRO A 426 -15.02 8.29 -22.31
C PRO A 426 -16.23 7.89 -21.45
N LEU A 427 -16.19 6.71 -20.84
CA LEU A 427 -17.21 6.22 -19.93
C LEU A 427 -16.83 6.57 -18.48
N PRO A 428 -17.80 6.93 -17.64
CA PRO A 428 -17.55 7.25 -16.24
C PRO A 428 -17.41 5.95 -15.43
N ALA A 429 -16.20 5.50 -15.19
CA ALA A 429 -15.98 4.37 -14.29
C ALA A 429 -15.79 4.83 -12.85
N ARG A 430 -15.12 5.97 -12.67
CA ARG A 430 -14.89 6.55 -11.35
C ARG A 430 -16.19 7.11 -10.77
N GLY A 431 -16.60 6.58 -9.63
CA GLY A 431 -17.80 7.03 -8.91
C GLY A 431 -19.10 6.44 -9.40
N LEU A 432 -19.08 5.53 -10.40
CA LEU A 432 -20.30 4.90 -10.91
C LEU A 432 -21.06 4.19 -9.80
N SER A 433 -20.40 3.44 -8.93
CA SER A 433 -21.02 2.75 -7.79
C SER A 433 -21.68 3.73 -6.79
N ASN A 434 -21.10 4.92 -6.56
CA ASN A 434 -21.75 5.97 -5.75
C ASN A 434 -23.02 6.46 -6.41
N TRP A 435 -22.95 6.77 -7.70
CA TRP A 435 -24.11 7.25 -8.46
C TRP A 435 -25.21 6.21 -8.56
N LEU A 436 -24.87 4.92 -8.66
CA LEU A 436 -25.86 3.83 -8.64
C LEU A 436 -26.57 3.68 -7.29
N ASN A 437 -26.02 4.22 -6.23
CA ASN A 437 -26.67 4.37 -4.93
C ASN A 437 -27.37 5.73 -4.75
N GLY A 438 -27.44 6.57 -5.79
CA GLY A 438 -27.97 7.94 -5.66
C GLY A 438 -27.12 8.84 -4.77
N GLN A 439 -25.83 8.54 -4.61
CA GLN A 439 -24.91 9.26 -3.74
C GLN A 439 -23.90 10.07 -4.57
N LEU A 440 -23.42 11.15 -4.00
CA LEU A 440 -22.35 11.93 -4.57
C LEU A 440 -21.00 11.24 -4.34
N ARG A 441 -20.13 11.32 -5.32
CA ARG A 441 -18.71 10.97 -5.14
C ARG A 441 -18.03 12.08 -4.35
N SER A 442 -17.24 11.72 -3.37
CA SER A 442 -16.46 12.68 -2.57
C SER A 442 -15.33 13.32 -3.39
N GLY A 443 -14.94 14.54 -3.01
CA GLY A 443 -13.74 15.21 -3.55
C GLY A 443 -13.95 15.97 -4.86
N SER A 444 -15.19 16.09 -5.38
CA SER A 444 -15.48 16.96 -6.51
C SER A 444 -16.76 17.77 -6.31
N PRO A 445 -16.84 19.01 -6.86
CA PRO A 445 -18.05 19.82 -6.80
C PRO A 445 -19.22 19.10 -7.45
N ALA A 446 -20.39 19.14 -6.78
CA ALA A 446 -21.58 18.48 -7.26
C ALA A 446 -22.85 19.28 -6.97
N ARG A 447 -23.88 19.05 -7.77
CA ARG A 447 -25.26 19.50 -7.51
C ARG A 447 -26.15 18.27 -7.42
N LEU A 448 -27.02 18.26 -6.41
CA LEU A 448 -27.97 17.20 -6.14
C LEU A 448 -29.37 17.78 -6.10
N GLU A 449 -30.29 17.28 -6.95
CA GLU A 449 -31.70 17.60 -6.94
C GLU A 449 -32.50 16.40 -6.44
N ARG A 450 -33.42 16.65 -5.51
CA ARG A 450 -34.34 15.66 -4.97
C ARG A 450 -35.78 16.06 -5.30
N ASP A 451 -36.69 15.08 -5.30
CA ASP A 451 -38.12 15.33 -5.36
C ASP A 451 -38.69 15.70 -3.97
N ASP A 452 -40.01 15.98 -3.92
CA ASP A 452 -40.73 16.34 -2.71
C ASP A 452 -40.74 15.22 -1.64
N LYS A 453 -40.38 13.98 -2.03
CA LYS A 453 -40.24 12.81 -1.15
C LYS A 453 -38.78 12.56 -0.73
N GLY A 454 -37.86 13.45 -1.09
CA GLY A 454 -36.44 13.34 -0.78
C GLY A 454 -35.66 12.36 -1.68
N ILE A 455 -36.29 11.79 -2.71
CA ILE A 455 -35.66 10.85 -3.64
C ILE A 455 -34.79 11.62 -4.65
N VAL A 456 -33.60 11.12 -4.94
CA VAL A 456 -32.66 11.74 -5.89
C VAL A 456 -33.25 11.72 -7.29
N LYS A 457 -33.39 12.90 -7.90
CA LYS A 457 -33.89 13.07 -9.25
C LYS A 457 -32.76 13.33 -10.25
N ARG A 458 -31.80 14.14 -9.85
CA ARG A 458 -30.63 14.48 -10.69
C ARG A 458 -29.37 14.66 -9.86
N ILE A 459 -28.24 14.32 -10.48
CA ILE A 459 -26.90 14.65 -9.99
C ILE A 459 -26.14 15.30 -11.14
N ALA A 460 -25.44 16.41 -10.87
CA ALA A 460 -24.44 16.96 -11.76
C ALA A 460 -23.08 16.90 -11.06
N GLN A 461 -22.13 16.11 -11.59
CA GLN A 461 -20.81 15.88 -11.00
C GLN A 461 -19.82 15.44 -12.08
N ASP A 462 -18.56 15.85 -11.96
CA ASP A 462 -17.44 15.46 -12.85
C ASP A 462 -17.72 15.71 -14.35
N GLY A 463 -18.53 16.73 -14.64
CA GLY A 463 -18.96 17.07 -16.01
C GLY A 463 -20.09 16.18 -16.55
N TRP A 464 -20.60 15.26 -15.76
CA TRP A 464 -21.75 14.42 -16.08
C TRP A 464 -23.04 14.98 -15.47
N ASN A 465 -24.13 14.89 -16.22
CA ASN A 465 -25.48 15.11 -15.75
C ASN A 465 -26.20 13.77 -15.71
N LEU A 466 -26.65 13.38 -14.54
CA LEU A 466 -27.31 12.11 -14.27
C LEU A 466 -28.79 12.36 -14.00
N ALA A 467 -29.67 11.59 -14.65
CA ALA A 467 -31.10 11.63 -14.42
C ALA A 467 -31.62 10.22 -14.07
N TYR A 468 -32.34 10.11 -12.96
CA TYR A 468 -32.77 8.86 -12.36
C TYR A 468 -34.26 8.61 -12.62
N VAL A 469 -34.58 7.34 -12.87
CA VAL A 469 -35.94 6.80 -12.80
C VAL A 469 -35.90 5.67 -11.77
N TRP A 470 -36.74 5.80 -10.74
CA TRP A 470 -36.79 4.86 -9.61
C TRP A 470 -38.10 4.06 -9.67
N SER A 471 -38.05 2.79 -9.27
CA SER A 471 -39.21 1.95 -9.04
C SER A 471 -39.96 2.39 -7.77
N GLU A 472 -41.17 1.84 -7.56
CA GLU A 472 -41.93 2.03 -6.33
C GLU A 472 -41.15 1.55 -5.08
N ASN A 473 -40.32 0.52 -5.24
CA ASN A 473 -39.45 -0.04 -4.18
C ASN A 473 -38.13 0.71 -4.00
N LYS A 474 -37.99 1.92 -4.54
CA LYS A 474 -36.79 2.77 -4.47
C LYS A 474 -35.51 2.12 -5.05
N LYS A 475 -35.65 1.14 -5.96
CA LYS A 475 -34.53 0.62 -6.77
C LYS A 475 -34.44 1.43 -8.08
N ILE A 476 -33.24 1.64 -8.60
CA ILE A 476 -33.05 2.36 -9.88
C ILE A 476 -33.53 1.44 -11.02
N GLU A 477 -34.48 1.94 -11.81
CA GLU A 477 -34.87 1.25 -13.05
C GLU A 477 -34.05 1.70 -14.25
N ARG A 478 -33.73 2.99 -14.29
CA ARG A 478 -32.97 3.60 -15.38
C ARG A 478 -32.14 4.76 -14.88
N LEU A 479 -30.90 4.82 -15.33
CA LEU A 479 -30.01 5.95 -15.17
C LEU A 479 -29.58 6.45 -16.55
N THR A 480 -29.81 7.73 -16.83
CA THR A 480 -29.32 8.40 -18.03
C THR A 480 -28.22 9.38 -17.62
N MET A 481 -27.06 9.26 -18.25
CA MET A 481 -25.91 10.12 -18.00
C MET A 481 -25.51 10.82 -19.28
N THR A 482 -25.36 12.14 -19.23
CA THR A 482 -24.97 12.96 -20.39
C THR A 482 -23.75 13.80 -20.06
N ARG A 483 -22.85 13.94 -21.01
CA ARG A 483 -21.66 14.79 -20.90
C ARG A 483 -21.42 15.54 -22.20
N ASN A 484 -21.26 16.87 -22.08
CA ASN A 484 -20.83 17.68 -23.21
C ASN A 484 -19.30 17.61 -23.35
N THR A 485 -18.84 17.41 -24.57
CA THR A 485 -17.41 17.47 -24.95
C THR A 485 -17.19 18.62 -25.94
N ASN A 486 -15.96 18.93 -26.24
CA ASN A 486 -15.62 19.98 -27.23
C ASN A 486 -16.14 19.64 -28.63
N THR A 487 -16.35 18.36 -28.96
CA THR A 487 -16.76 17.89 -30.27
C THR A 487 -18.21 17.43 -30.33
N GLY A 488 -18.88 17.20 -29.21
CA GLY A 488 -20.23 16.69 -29.24
C GLY A 488 -20.81 16.34 -27.87
N THR A 489 -21.74 15.41 -27.84
CA THR A 489 -22.40 14.94 -26.61
C THR A 489 -22.25 13.42 -26.49
N ILE A 490 -21.95 12.97 -25.29
CA ILE A 490 -21.95 11.55 -24.92
C ILE A 490 -23.22 11.28 -24.13
N ASP A 491 -24.01 10.33 -24.59
CA ASP A 491 -25.20 9.84 -23.89
C ASP A 491 -24.99 8.38 -23.50
N VAL A 492 -25.10 8.10 -22.21
CA VAL A 492 -25.04 6.75 -21.64
C VAL A 492 -26.37 6.46 -20.97
N ARG A 493 -27.00 5.36 -21.35
CA ARG A 493 -28.23 4.88 -20.70
C ARG A 493 -27.98 3.52 -20.10
N LEU A 494 -28.26 3.41 -18.80
CA LEU A 494 -28.25 2.15 -18.06
C LEU A 494 -29.71 1.75 -17.75
N ILE A 495 -30.06 0.50 -17.98
CA ILE A 495 -31.35 -0.10 -17.64
C ILE A 495 -31.00 -1.30 -16.76
N PHE A 496 -31.57 -1.33 -15.56
CA PHE A 496 -31.27 -2.37 -14.58
C PHE A 496 -32.25 -3.52 -14.69
N ASP A 497 -31.73 -4.73 -14.60
CA ASP A 497 -32.55 -5.91 -14.56
C ASP A 497 -33.19 -5.99 -13.18
N GLN A 498 -34.51 -6.15 -13.12
CA GLN A 498 -35.21 -6.35 -11.85
C GLN A 498 -34.80 -7.72 -11.32
N VAL A 499 -34.08 -7.75 -10.21
CA VAL A 499 -33.89 -8.97 -9.45
C VAL A 499 -35.27 -9.30 -8.85
N ASN A 500 -35.92 -10.34 -9.35
CA ASN A 500 -37.08 -10.92 -8.69
C ASN A 500 -36.61 -11.39 -7.31
N ASP A 501 -37.15 -10.78 -6.26
CA ASP A 501 -36.95 -11.17 -4.85
C ASP A 501 -37.42 -12.61 -4.62
#